data_a34bf0a07dcf3a072ef2ad378119151a
#
_entry.id   a34bf0a07dcf3a072ef2ad378119151a
#
_cell.length_a   1.000
_cell.length_b   1.000
_cell.length_c   1.000
_cell.angle_alpha   90.00
_cell.angle_beta   90.00
_cell.angle_gamma   90.00
#
_symmetry.space_group_name_H-M   'P 1'
#
loop_
_entity.id
_entity.type
_entity.pdbx_description
1 polymer ?
#
loop_
_entity_poly.entity_id
_entity_poly.type
_entity_poly.pdbx_seq_one_letter_code
_entity_poly.pdbx_strand_id
1 'polypeptide(L)'
;MPHSYITDGAEIYRQSFAMIRAEADLARFTPEEEIVAVRMIHAAGMVGLEAHIEFSAGMAIAARAALEAGAPILCDARMVSEGVTRGRMPAGNQVICTLHDPAVVLLAKEMANTRSAAALELWRPHLEGAVVAIGNAPTALFHLLNMLEDPSCPRPAAIIGCPVGFIGAAESKAALMEALPVPSLIVRGRLGGSAITVAAINALASRVE
;
A
#
# COMPACT_ATOMS: atom_id res chain seq x y z
N MET A 1 -36.67 11.06 -17.50
CA MET A 1 -35.82 10.51 -18.59
C MET A 1 -34.68 9.72 -17.96
N PRO A 2 -34.32 8.54 -18.47
CA PRO A 2 -33.17 7.81 -17.92
C PRO A 2 -31.88 8.62 -18.17
N HIS A 3 -30.95 8.54 -17.20
CA HIS A 3 -29.62 9.17 -17.34
C HIS A 3 -28.80 8.41 -18.38
N SER A 4 -28.09 9.14 -19.25
CA SER A 4 -27.12 8.57 -20.20
C SER A 4 -25.74 8.52 -19.54
N TYR A 5 -25.10 7.36 -19.55
CA TYR A 5 -23.76 7.15 -19.00
C TYR A 5 -23.06 5.99 -19.73
N ILE A 6 -21.73 5.92 -19.60
CA ILE A 6 -20.95 4.82 -20.17
C ILE A 6 -21.20 3.58 -19.33
N THR A 7 -21.60 2.48 -19.97
CA THR A 7 -21.92 1.20 -19.31
C THR A 7 -20.81 0.15 -19.43
N ASP A 8 -19.84 0.38 -20.31
CA ASP A 8 -18.66 -0.48 -20.48
C ASP A 8 -17.58 -0.10 -19.46
N GLY A 9 -17.32 -0.98 -18.49
CA GLY A 9 -16.34 -0.76 -17.44
C GLY A 9 -14.92 -0.62 -17.97
N ALA A 10 -14.53 -1.39 -19.00
CA ALA A 10 -13.20 -1.31 -19.60
C ALA A 10 -13.00 0.05 -20.28
N GLU A 11 -14.01 0.55 -20.98
CA GLU A 11 -13.99 1.86 -21.60
C GLU A 11 -13.92 2.99 -20.57
N ILE A 12 -14.60 2.87 -19.42
CA ILE A 12 -14.49 3.82 -18.32
C ILE A 12 -13.05 3.90 -17.81
N TYR A 13 -12.39 2.75 -17.57
CA TYR A 13 -10.98 2.73 -17.14
C TYR A 13 -10.06 3.34 -18.19
N ARG A 14 -10.21 2.96 -19.45
CA ARG A 14 -9.41 3.49 -20.56
C ARG A 14 -9.48 5.02 -20.65
N GLN A 15 -10.69 5.58 -20.63
CA GLN A 15 -10.89 7.02 -20.67
C GLN A 15 -10.34 7.71 -19.42
N SER A 16 -10.60 7.15 -18.24
CA SER A 16 -10.12 7.70 -16.97
C SER A 16 -8.58 7.76 -16.94
N PHE A 17 -7.90 6.70 -17.32
CA PHE A 17 -6.44 6.67 -17.31
C PHE A 17 -5.82 7.57 -18.39
N ALA A 18 -6.46 7.67 -19.57
CA ALA A 18 -6.06 8.62 -20.60
C ALA A 18 -6.17 10.08 -20.12
N MET A 19 -7.26 10.40 -19.43
CA MET A 19 -7.48 11.73 -18.85
C MET A 19 -6.44 12.05 -17.77
N ILE A 20 -6.18 11.11 -16.86
CA ILE A 20 -5.15 11.27 -15.83
C ILE A 20 -3.77 11.53 -16.45
N ARG A 21 -3.39 10.75 -17.49
CA ARG A 21 -2.11 10.94 -18.18
C ARG A 21 -2.01 12.27 -18.94
N ALA A 22 -3.14 12.84 -19.36
CA ALA A 22 -3.18 14.14 -20.01
C ALA A 22 -3.06 15.31 -19.02
N GLU A 23 -3.48 15.14 -17.78
CA GLU A 23 -3.60 16.20 -16.78
C GLU A 23 -2.50 16.17 -15.70
N ALA A 24 -1.98 14.98 -15.33
CA ALA A 24 -0.99 14.81 -14.29
C ALA A 24 0.45 14.94 -14.78
N ASP A 25 1.34 15.49 -13.96
CA ASP A 25 2.79 15.51 -14.23
C ASP A 25 3.43 14.18 -13.81
N LEU A 26 3.54 13.26 -14.77
CA LEU A 26 4.08 11.92 -14.58
C LEU A 26 5.53 11.78 -15.01
N ALA A 27 6.18 12.84 -15.53
CA ALA A 27 7.50 12.77 -16.15
C ALA A 27 8.63 12.28 -15.22
N ARG A 28 8.43 12.37 -13.89
CA ARG A 28 9.42 11.92 -12.89
C ARG A 28 9.39 10.44 -12.58
N PHE A 29 8.34 9.73 -13.01
CA PHE A 29 8.16 8.32 -12.73
C PHE A 29 8.77 7.45 -13.81
N THR A 30 9.34 6.32 -13.42
CA THR A 30 9.66 5.25 -14.36
C THR A 30 8.37 4.67 -14.96
N PRO A 31 8.41 3.94 -16.08
CA PRO A 31 7.21 3.32 -16.64
C PRO A 31 6.45 2.41 -15.67
N GLU A 32 7.15 1.69 -14.81
CA GLU A 32 6.55 0.84 -13.78
C GLU A 32 5.88 1.65 -12.68
N GLU A 33 6.50 2.75 -12.26
CA GLU A 33 5.96 3.64 -11.22
C GLU A 33 4.77 4.44 -11.74
N GLU A 34 4.78 4.85 -13.02
CA GLU A 34 3.67 5.56 -13.67
C GLU A 34 2.37 4.76 -13.60
N ILE A 35 2.40 3.46 -13.93
CA ILE A 35 1.23 2.58 -13.84
C ILE A 35 0.63 2.60 -12.43
N VAL A 36 1.50 2.56 -11.41
CA VAL A 36 1.07 2.61 -10.00
C VAL A 36 0.49 3.98 -9.66
N ALA A 37 1.19 5.07 -10.03
CA ALA A 37 0.76 6.44 -9.76
C ALA A 37 -0.60 6.75 -10.40
N VAL A 38 -0.81 6.39 -11.67
CA VAL A 38 -2.08 6.57 -12.39
C VAL A 38 -3.24 5.87 -11.68
N ARG A 39 -3.04 4.64 -11.21
CA ARG A 39 -4.08 3.93 -10.44
C ARG A 39 -4.34 4.58 -9.08
N MET A 40 -3.32 5.08 -8.40
CA MET A 40 -3.47 5.79 -7.13
C MET A 40 -4.25 7.10 -7.33
N ILE A 41 -3.95 7.87 -8.39
CA ILE A 41 -4.67 9.09 -8.76
C ILE A 41 -6.14 8.77 -9.09
N HIS A 42 -6.38 7.71 -9.87
CA HIS A 42 -7.74 7.24 -10.20
C HIS A 42 -8.54 6.91 -8.94
N ALA A 43 -7.95 6.15 -8.00
CA ALA A 43 -8.62 5.74 -6.77
C ALA A 43 -8.89 6.92 -5.82
N ALA A 44 -8.07 7.95 -5.86
CA ALA A 44 -8.26 9.18 -5.10
C ALA A 44 -9.24 10.15 -5.76
N GLY A 45 -9.47 10.03 -7.09
CA GLY A 45 -10.19 11.02 -7.89
C GLY A 45 -9.50 12.40 -7.88
N MET A 46 -8.17 12.43 -7.75
CA MET A 46 -7.44 13.68 -7.50
C MET A 46 -6.15 13.73 -8.33
N VAL A 47 -6.16 14.53 -9.39
CA VAL A 47 -4.95 15.01 -10.07
C VAL A 47 -4.23 15.98 -9.13
N GLY A 48 -2.91 15.93 -9.10
CA GLY A 48 -2.07 16.60 -8.09
C GLY A 48 -1.55 15.64 -7.00
N LEU A 49 -2.17 14.44 -6.85
CA LEU A 49 -1.67 13.41 -5.94
C LEU A 49 -0.25 12.96 -6.29
N GLU A 50 0.10 12.95 -7.58
CA GLU A 50 1.42 12.58 -8.09
C GLU A 50 2.54 13.38 -7.46
N ALA A 51 2.32 14.64 -7.13
CA ALA A 51 3.31 15.47 -6.45
C ALA A 51 3.69 14.95 -5.05
N HIS A 52 2.84 14.12 -4.45
CA HIS A 52 3.00 13.53 -3.11
C HIS A 52 3.41 12.06 -3.13
N ILE A 53 3.25 11.35 -4.25
CA ILE A 53 3.67 9.95 -4.36
C ILE A 53 5.20 9.90 -4.41
N GLU A 54 5.82 9.06 -3.61
CA GLU A 54 7.27 8.91 -3.55
C GLU A 54 7.66 7.44 -3.50
N PHE A 55 8.48 7.02 -4.45
CA PHE A 55 9.06 5.69 -4.52
C PHE A 55 10.53 5.74 -4.11
N SER A 56 10.97 4.80 -3.32
CA SER A 56 12.40 4.53 -3.22
C SER A 56 12.89 3.78 -4.46
N ALA A 57 14.18 3.85 -4.72
CA ALA A 57 14.78 3.20 -5.89
C ALA A 57 14.42 1.71 -5.97
N GLY A 58 13.89 1.28 -7.12
CA GLY A 58 13.57 -0.12 -7.39
C GLY A 58 12.32 -0.67 -6.68
N MET A 59 11.56 0.15 -5.95
CA MET A 59 10.40 -0.32 -5.18
C MET A 59 9.38 -1.06 -6.03
N ALA A 60 8.95 -0.49 -7.15
CA ALA A 60 7.94 -1.09 -8.01
C ALA A 60 8.40 -2.46 -8.58
N ILE A 61 9.70 -2.58 -8.91
CA ILE A 61 10.30 -3.82 -9.40
C ILE A 61 10.34 -4.87 -8.29
N ALA A 62 10.81 -4.50 -7.09
CA ALA A 62 10.94 -5.41 -5.96
C ALA A 62 9.56 -5.95 -5.51
N ALA A 63 8.58 -5.07 -5.37
CA ALA A 63 7.22 -5.45 -4.99
C ALA A 63 6.58 -6.38 -6.03
N ARG A 64 6.71 -6.07 -7.32
CA ARG A 64 6.19 -6.90 -8.40
C ARG A 64 6.85 -8.28 -8.41
N ALA A 65 8.17 -8.35 -8.34
CA ALA A 65 8.90 -9.62 -8.30
C ALA A 65 8.49 -10.50 -7.10
N ALA A 66 8.30 -9.89 -5.93
CA ALA A 66 7.80 -10.60 -4.76
C ALA A 66 6.39 -11.16 -4.99
N LEU A 67 5.47 -10.37 -5.56
CA LEU A 67 4.12 -10.84 -5.88
C LEU A 67 4.13 -11.96 -6.91
N GLU A 68 4.93 -11.88 -7.95
CA GLU A 68 5.11 -12.93 -8.96
C GLU A 68 5.70 -14.22 -8.35
N ALA A 69 6.53 -14.09 -7.33
CA ALA A 69 7.07 -15.22 -6.57
C ALA A 69 6.08 -15.83 -5.54
N GLY A 70 4.86 -15.29 -5.43
CA GLY A 70 3.84 -15.80 -4.51
C GLY A 70 3.88 -15.21 -3.10
N ALA A 71 4.63 -14.12 -2.88
CA ALA A 71 4.73 -13.47 -1.59
C ALA A 71 3.35 -13.10 -1.01
N PRO A 72 3.13 -13.24 0.31
CA PRO A 72 1.91 -12.79 0.95
C PRO A 72 1.85 -11.25 0.99
N ILE A 73 0.63 -10.72 1.04
CA ILE A 73 0.35 -9.30 1.24
C ILE A 73 -0.16 -9.12 2.67
N LEU A 74 0.57 -8.34 3.48
CA LEU A 74 0.23 -8.09 4.88
C LEU A 74 -0.44 -6.72 4.99
N CYS A 75 -1.70 -6.69 5.43
CA CYS A 75 -2.55 -5.50 5.44
C CYS A 75 -2.87 -5.04 6.86
N ASP A 76 -2.70 -3.75 7.17
CA ASP A 76 -3.00 -3.16 8.49
C ASP A 76 -4.50 -3.02 8.79
N ALA A 77 -5.34 -3.05 7.76
CA ALA A 77 -6.78 -2.86 7.91
C ALA A 77 -7.58 -3.75 6.95
N ARG A 78 -8.80 -4.13 7.36
CA ARG A 78 -9.72 -4.90 6.50
C ARG A 78 -10.07 -4.18 5.20
N MET A 79 -10.22 -2.86 5.23
CA MET A 79 -10.46 -2.08 4.01
C MET A 79 -9.35 -2.25 2.97
N VAL A 80 -8.09 -2.42 3.41
CA VAL A 80 -6.98 -2.72 2.52
C VAL A 80 -7.09 -4.16 2.01
N SER A 81 -7.23 -5.14 2.91
CA SER A 81 -7.26 -6.55 2.53
C SER A 81 -8.46 -6.92 1.63
N GLU A 82 -9.62 -6.37 1.89
CA GLU A 82 -10.83 -6.61 1.07
C GLU A 82 -10.79 -5.88 -0.28
N GLY A 83 -10.06 -4.76 -0.38
CA GLY A 83 -9.89 -4.04 -1.64
C GLY A 83 -8.92 -4.69 -2.61
N VAL A 84 -8.06 -5.62 -2.15
CA VAL A 84 -7.14 -6.35 -3.04
C VAL A 84 -7.94 -7.25 -3.98
N THR A 85 -7.83 -6.99 -5.28
CA THR A 85 -8.52 -7.75 -6.33
C THR A 85 -7.83 -9.09 -6.54
N ARG A 86 -8.38 -10.15 -5.95
CA ARG A 86 -7.77 -11.49 -5.97
C ARG A 86 -7.46 -12.00 -7.38
N GLY A 87 -8.34 -11.71 -8.35
CA GLY A 87 -8.14 -12.09 -9.76
C GLY A 87 -6.98 -11.39 -10.47
N ARG A 88 -6.40 -10.36 -9.85
CA ARG A 88 -5.21 -9.67 -10.36
C ARG A 88 -3.90 -10.23 -9.78
N MET A 89 -3.98 -11.08 -8.75
CA MET A 89 -2.81 -11.63 -8.09
C MET A 89 -2.13 -12.66 -8.97
N PRO A 90 -0.81 -12.52 -9.25
CA PRO A 90 -0.14 -13.34 -10.27
C PRO A 90 0.09 -14.80 -9.83
N ALA A 91 0.16 -15.06 -8.52
CA ALA A 91 0.53 -16.38 -7.98
C ALA A 91 -0.41 -16.88 -6.87
N GLY A 92 -1.68 -16.44 -6.86
CA GLY A 92 -2.61 -16.81 -5.79
C GLY A 92 -2.19 -16.32 -4.41
N ASN A 93 -1.53 -15.17 -4.35
CA ASN A 93 -0.96 -14.56 -3.16
C ASN A 93 -1.94 -14.49 -2.01
N GLN A 94 -1.53 -14.94 -0.84
CA GLN A 94 -2.31 -14.79 0.38
C GLN A 94 -2.41 -13.31 0.77
N VAL A 95 -3.59 -12.88 1.22
CA VAL A 95 -3.79 -11.54 1.76
C VAL A 95 -4.20 -11.67 3.22
N ILE A 96 -3.34 -11.20 4.10
CA ILE A 96 -3.42 -11.41 5.54
C ILE A 96 -3.69 -10.07 6.23
N CYS A 97 -4.72 -10.04 7.08
CA CYS A 97 -5.02 -8.91 7.97
C CYS A 97 -5.33 -9.47 9.37
N THR A 98 -4.45 -9.22 10.30
CA THR A 98 -4.53 -9.74 11.69
C THR A 98 -5.23 -8.80 12.66
N LEU A 99 -5.70 -7.62 12.21
CA LEU A 99 -6.29 -6.57 13.08
C LEU A 99 -7.43 -7.06 13.99
N HIS A 100 -8.17 -8.07 13.55
CA HIS A 100 -9.31 -8.63 14.28
C HIS A 100 -9.02 -10.01 14.91
N ASP A 101 -7.76 -10.43 14.93
CA ASP A 101 -7.38 -11.64 15.65
C ASP A 101 -7.70 -11.45 17.15
N PRO A 102 -8.30 -12.45 17.82
CA PRO A 102 -8.64 -12.36 19.24
C PRO A 102 -7.44 -12.01 20.16
N ALA A 103 -6.23 -12.44 19.80
CA ALA A 103 -5.01 -12.16 20.55
C ALA A 103 -4.64 -10.67 20.56
N VAL A 104 -5.03 -9.91 19.54
CA VAL A 104 -4.63 -8.49 19.36
C VAL A 104 -5.09 -7.61 20.52
N VAL A 105 -6.25 -7.89 21.10
CA VAL A 105 -6.78 -7.09 22.22
C VAL A 105 -5.88 -7.21 23.46
N LEU A 106 -5.40 -8.41 23.76
CA LEU A 106 -4.50 -8.66 24.87
C LEU A 106 -3.11 -8.09 24.58
N LEU A 107 -2.55 -8.40 23.42
CA LEU A 107 -1.26 -7.86 22.96
C LEU A 107 -1.21 -6.33 23.04
N ALA A 108 -2.25 -5.64 22.57
CA ALA A 108 -2.31 -4.19 22.63
C ALA A 108 -2.24 -3.63 24.06
N LYS A 109 -2.85 -4.32 25.02
CA LYS A 109 -2.76 -3.95 26.45
C LYS A 109 -1.37 -4.19 27.01
N GLU A 110 -0.79 -5.37 26.76
CA GLU A 110 0.55 -5.73 27.22
C GLU A 110 1.63 -4.80 26.67
N MET A 111 1.50 -4.43 25.40
CA MET A 111 2.41 -3.51 24.72
C MET A 111 2.14 -2.03 25.05
N ALA A 112 1.06 -1.72 25.78
CA ALA A 112 0.56 -0.35 25.98
C ALA A 112 0.50 0.45 24.66
N ASN A 113 0.02 -0.19 23.58
CA ASN A 113 0.00 0.37 22.22
C ASN A 113 -1.38 0.17 21.55
N THR A 114 -1.55 0.70 20.36
CA THR A 114 -2.79 0.54 19.59
C THR A 114 -2.97 -0.90 19.09
N ARG A 115 -4.23 -1.29 18.85
CA ARG A 115 -4.53 -2.58 18.22
C ARG A 115 -3.86 -2.73 16.86
N SER A 116 -3.78 -1.63 16.08
CA SER A 116 -3.14 -1.65 14.77
C SER A 116 -1.65 -1.95 14.86
N ALA A 117 -0.95 -1.40 15.84
CA ALA A 117 0.46 -1.72 16.11
C ALA A 117 0.62 -3.16 16.60
N ALA A 118 -0.17 -3.58 17.61
CA ALA A 118 -0.08 -4.91 18.19
C ALA A 118 -0.39 -6.03 17.18
N ALA A 119 -1.28 -5.78 16.22
CA ALA A 119 -1.61 -6.73 15.17
C ALA A 119 -0.40 -7.14 14.32
N LEU A 120 0.61 -6.27 14.19
CA LEU A 120 1.80 -6.53 13.40
C LEU A 120 2.72 -7.59 14.03
N GLU A 121 2.65 -7.79 15.34
CA GLU A 121 3.41 -8.88 16.00
C GLU A 121 3.02 -10.26 15.43
N LEU A 122 1.76 -10.42 15.01
CA LEU A 122 1.28 -11.64 14.36
C LEU A 122 1.76 -11.79 12.92
N TRP A 123 2.42 -10.77 12.35
CA TRP A 123 3.00 -10.85 11.01
C TRP A 123 4.37 -11.53 10.97
N ARG A 124 5.07 -11.64 12.11
CA ARG A 124 6.44 -12.18 12.16
C ARG A 124 6.63 -13.48 11.36
N PRO A 125 5.72 -14.49 11.45
CA PRO A 125 5.87 -15.73 10.67
C PRO A 125 5.67 -15.57 9.16
N HIS A 126 5.11 -14.45 8.72
CA HIS A 126 4.74 -14.18 7.33
C HIS A 126 5.53 -13.02 6.71
N LEU A 127 6.42 -12.36 7.50
CA LEU A 127 7.03 -11.10 7.11
C LEU A 127 8.16 -11.27 6.08
N GLU A 128 8.88 -12.41 6.12
CA GLU A 128 9.99 -12.66 5.21
C GLU A 128 9.52 -12.63 3.75
N GLY A 129 10.09 -11.71 2.98
CA GLY A 129 9.78 -11.54 1.56
C GLY A 129 8.37 -11.02 1.26
N ALA A 130 7.54 -10.70 2.25
CA ALA A 130 6.18 -10.23 2.08
C ALA A 130 6.12 -8.83 1.42
N VAL A 131 4.98 -8.49 0.83
CA VAL A 131 4.62 -7.12 0.49
C VAL A 131 3.74 -6.56 1.60
N VAL A 132 4.26 -5.57 2.33
CA VAL A 132 3.51 -4.91 3.41
C VAL A 132 2.69 -3.75 2.87
N ALA A 133 1.44 -3.64 3.31
CA ALA A 133 0.48 -2.62 2.88
C ALA A 133 -0.19 -1.96 4.10
N ILE A 134 0.30 -0.80 4.47
CA ILE A 134 -0.23 0.02 5.56
C ILE A 134 -0.94 1.23 4.98
N GLY A 135 -2.27 1.20 4.98
CA GLY A 135 -3.11 2.23 4.38
C GLY A 135 -3.99 2.98 5.38
N ASN A 136 -3.97 2.60 6.66
CA ASN A 136 -4.86 3.20 7.64
C ASN A 136 -4.10 3.81 8.82
N ALA A 137 -3.29 3.03 9.56
CA ALA A 137 -2.81 3.40 10.87
C ALA A 137 -1.34 3.84 10.87
N PRO A 138 -1.04 5.13 11.20
CA PRO A 138 0.34 5.59 11.40
C PRO A 138 1.09 4.80 12.49
N THR A 139 0.38 4.38 13.54
CA THR A 139 0.97 3.59 14.62
C THR A 139 1.43 2.20 14.17
N ALA A 140 0.75 1.61 13.17
CA ALA A 140 1.21 0.37 12.54
C ALA A 140 2.53 0.60 11.80
N LEU A 141 2.65 1.70 11.05
CA LEU A 141 3.87 1.99 10.31
C LEU A 141 5.06 2.26 11.24
N PHE A 142 4.89 3.06 12.28
CA PHE A 142 5.93 3.27 13.29
C PHE A 142 6.33 1.96 13.98
N HIS A 143 5.35 1.12 14.33
CA HIS A 143 5.65 -0.16 14.97
C HIS A 143 6.42 -1.10 14.05
N LEU A 144 6.07 -1.15 12.76
CA LEU A 144 6.83 -1.92 11.78
C LEU A 144 8.29 -1.44 11.70
N LEU A 145 8.53 -0.13 11.69
CA LEU A 145 9.88 0.41 11.68
C LEU A 145 10.66 -0.05 12.91
N ASN A 146 10.06 0.04 14.10
CA ASN A 146 10.69 -0.44 15.34
C ASN A 146 10.97 -1.96 15.29
N MET A 147 10.05 -2.77 14.75
CA MET A 147 10.30 -4.20 14.55
C MET A 147 11.50 -4.46 13.64
N LEU A 148 11.66 -3.67 12.58
CA LEU A 148 12.73 -3.81 11.60
C LEU A 148 14.08 -3.25 12.07
N GLU A 149 14.16 -2.56 13.22
CA GLU A 149 15.42 -2.23 13.90
C GLU A 149 16.11 -3.48 14.48
N ASP A 150 15.33 -4.51 14.83
CA ASP A 150 15.86 -5.79 15.27
C ASP A 150 16.43 -6.56 14.07
N PRO A 151 17.76 -6.84 14.03
CA PRO A 151 18.38 -7.58 12.93
C PRO A 151 17.83 -9.01 12.75
N SER A 152 17.22 -9.58 13.80
CA SER A 152 16.61 -10.91 13.75
C SER A 152 15.18 -10.90 13.19
N CYS A 153 14.57 -9.72 13.04
CA CYS A 153 13.24 -9.60 12.45
C CYS A 153 13.27 -9.91 10.96
N PRO A 154 12.41 -10.84 10.48
CA PRO A 154 12.31 -11.12 9.05
C PRO A 154 12.01 -9.86 8.25
N ARG A 155 12.54 -9.75 7.03
CA ARG A 155 12.44 -8.54 6.21
C ARG A 155 11.41 -8.70 5.11
N PRO A 156 10.45 -7.77 4.95
CA PRO A 156 9.57 -7.75 3.78
C PRO A 156 10.36 -7.39 2.52
N ALA A 157 9.85 -7.79 1.36
CA ALA A 157 10.41 -7.42 0.06
C ALA A 157 10.15 -5.95 -0.28
N ALA A 158 8.99 -5.42 0.15
CA ALA A 158 8.61 -4.03 -0.08
C ALA A 158 7.56 -3.55 0.94
N ILE A 159 7.52 -2.23 1.16
CA ILE A 159 6.52 -1.58 2.02
C ILE A 159 5.75 -0.53 1.22
N ILE A 160 4.42 -0.66 1.17
CA ILE A 160 3.49 0.39 0.74
C ILE A 160 2.98 1.06 2.01
N GLY A 161 3.60 2.19 2.37
CA GLY A 161 3.33 2.92 3.60
C GLY A 161 2.52 4.20 3.31
N CYS A 162 1.21 4.08 3.18
CA CYS A 162 0.33 5.21 2.85
C CYS A 162 -0.75 5.45 3.92
N PRO A 163 -0.46 5.42 5.23
CA PRO A 163 -1.46 5.76 6.23
C PRO A 163 -1.94 7.19 6.04
N VAL A 164 -3.22 7.42 6.36
CA VAL A 164 -3.88 8.72 6.25
C VAL A 164 -4.16 9.30 7.63
N GLY A 165 -4.08 10.62 7.79
CA GLY A 165 -4.54 11.25 9.02
C GLY A 165 -3.80 12.53 9.41
N PHE A 166 -4.21 13.06 10.56
CA PHE A 166 -3.72 14.32 11.08
C PHE A 166 -2.62 14.17 12.14
N ILE A 167 -2.53 12.98 12.77
CA ILE A 167 -1.55 12.71 13.82
C ILE A 167 -0.72 11.49 13.43
N GLY A 168 0.58 11.68 13.28
CA GLY A 168 1.54 10.62 12.98
C GLY A 168 1.58 10.16 11.52
N ALA A 169 0.63 10.55 10.66
CA ALA A 169 0.59 10.08 9.27
C ALA A 169 1.75 10.63 8.44
N ALA A 170 2.01 11.92 8.51
CA ALA A 170 3.13 12.53 7.81
C ALA A 170 4.47 12.05 8.39
N GLU A 171 4.56 12.01 9.70
CA GLU A 171 5.77 11.66 10.45
C GLU A 171 6.18 10.20 10.24
N SER A 172 5.23 9.26 10.27
CA SER A 172 5.52 7.82 10.05
C SER A 172 6.04 7.55 8.64
N LYS A 173 5.51 8.24 7.64
CA LYS A 173 5.95 8.13 6.24
C LYS A 173 7.31 8.77 6.02
N ALA A 174 7.56 9.91 6.63
CA ALA A 174 8.88 10.54 6.61
C ALA A 174 9.93 9.62 7.26
N ALA A 175 9.62 9.04 8.42
CA ALA A 175 10.48 8.07 9.10
C ALA A 175 10.75 6.82 8.23
N LEU A 176 9.75 6.31 7.50
CA LEU A 176 9.95 5.18 6.57
C LEU A 176 10.95 5.54 5.47
N MET A 177 10.84 6.72 4.86
CA MET A 177 11.73 7.13 3.77
C MET A 177 13.12 7.50 4.25
N GLU A 178 13.25 7.96 5.50
CA GLU A 178 14.55 8.24 6.12
C GLU A 178 15.28 6.95 6.50
N ALA A 179 14.61 6.03 7.19
CA ALA A 179 15.18 4.75 7.61
C ALA A 179 15.42 3.80 6.43
N LEU A 180 14.51 3.80 5.48
CA LEU A 180 14.48 2.99 4.25
C LEU A 180 14.95 1.54 4.45
N PRO A 181 14.35 0.78 5.36
CA PRO A 181 14.82 -0.56 5.71
C PRO A 181 14.71 -1.55 4.54
N VAL A 182 13.78 -1.29 3.62
CA VAL A 182 13.52 -2.04 2.37
C VAL A 182 12.91 -1.11 1.33
N PRO A 183 12.84 -1.50 0.04
CA PRO A 183 12.15 -0.71 -0.99
C PRO A 183 10.74 -0.29 -0.59
N SER A 184 10.44 1.01 -0.67
CA SER A 184 9.22 1.58 -0.08
C SER A 184 8.53 2.59 -1.00
N LEU A 185 7.21 2.65 -0.87
CA LEU A 185 6.31 3.63 -1.50
C LEU A 185 5.51 4.35 -0.42
N ILE A 186 5.43 5.68 -0.52
CA ILE A 186 4.58 6.51 0.34
C ILE A 186 3.75 7.51 -0.46
N VAL A 187 2.76 8.12 0.21
CA VAL A 187 2.14 9.38 -0.19
C VAL A 187 2.44 10.40 0.91
N ARG A 188 3.22 11.43 0.60
CA ARG A 188 3.70 12.41 1.58
C ARG A 188 2.58 13.18 2.29
N GLY A 189 2.88 13.69 3.46
CA GLY A 189 1.98 14.51 4.24
C GLY A 189 0.81 13.71 4.85
N ARG A 190 -0.36 14.34 4.96
CA ARG A 190 -1.56 13.74 5.55
C ARG A 190 -2.32 12.83 4.59
N LEU A 191 -2.02 12.91 3.29
CA LEU A 191 -2.67 12.16 2.23
C LEU A 191 -2.32 10.67 2.32
N GLY A 192 -3.21 9.83 1.80
CA GLY A 192 -3.07 8.37 1.84
C GLY A 192 -4.43 7.71 1.97
N GLY A 193 -4.45 6.54 2.60
CA GLY A 193 -5.67 5.81 2.90
C GLY A 193 -5.78 4.47 2.19
N SER A 194 -6.72 3.65 2.66
CA SER A 194 -6.88 2.27 2.19
C SER A 194 -7.11 2.17 0.69
N ALA A 195 -7.92 3.05 0.09
CA ALA A 195 -8.21 3.02 -1.35
C ALA A 195 -6.96 3.24 -2.20
N ILE A 196 -6.15 4.24 -1.84
CA ILE A 196 -4.88 4.57 -2.51
C ILE A 196 -3.88 3.41 -2.36
N THR A 197 -3.77 2.83 -1.16
CA THR A 197 -2.91 1.69 -0.88
C THR A 197 -3.30 0.47 -1.70
N VAL A 198 -4.59 0.17 -1.75
CA VAL A 198 -5.15 -0.93 -2.58
C VAL A 198 -4.88 -0.70 -4.07
N ALA A 199 -5.03 0.52 -4.54
CA ALA A 199 -4.74 0.87 -5.93
C ALA A 199 -3.28 0.57 -6.29
N ALA A 200 -2.34 0.91 -5.38
CA ALA A 200 -0.93 0.59 -5.55
C ALA A 200 -0.69 -0.94 -5.61
N ILE A 201 -1.27 -1.71 -4.69
CA ILE A 201 -1.16 -3.18 -4.70
C ILE A 201 -1.67 -3.76 -6.02
N ASN A 202 -2.88 -3.38 -6.43
CA ASN A 202 -3.53 -3.91 -7.63
C ASN A 202 -2.77 -3.53 -8.92
N ALA A 203 -2.09 -2.38 -8.95
CA ALA A 203 -1.22 -1.97 -10.05
C ALA A 203 0.11 -2.74 -10.08
N LEU A 204 0.69 -3.02 -8.91
CA LEU A 204 1.90 -3.83 -8.79
C LEU A 204 1.66 -5.29 -9.15
N ALA A 205 0.48 -5.82 -8.84
CA ALA A 205 0.11 -7.21 -9.11
C ALA A 205 -0.14 -7.51 -10.60
N SER A 206 -0.57 -6.52 -11.39
CA SER A 206 -0.91 -6.71 -12.81
C SER A 206 -0.64 -5.44 -13.61
N ARG A 207 0.03 -5.60 -14.76
CA ARG A 207 0.24 -4.52 -15.73
C ARG A 207 -0.99 -4.22 -16.59
N VAL A 208 -2.00 -5.07 -16.52
CA VAL A 208 -3.26 -4.83 -17.26
C VAL A 208 -4.02 -3.70 -16.57
N GLU A 209 -4.29 -2.66 -17.30
CA GLU A 209 -5.09 -1.51 -16.87
C GLU A 209 -6.58 -1.77 -16.92
#